data_ce7807130522b86e67740331b1557730
#
_entry.id   ce7807130522b86e67740331b1557730
#
_cell.length_a   1.000
_cell.length_b   1.000
_cell.length_c   1.000
_cell.angle_alpha   90.00
_cell.angle_beta   90.00
_cell.angle_gamma   90.00
#
_symmetry.space_group_name_H-M   'P 1'
#
loop_
_entity.id
_entity.type
_entity.pdbx_description
1 polymer ?
#
loop_
_entity_poly.entity_id
_entity_poly.type
_entity_poly.pdbx_seq_one_letter_code
_entity_poly.pdbx_strand_id
1 'polypeptide(L)'
;MTIIDTRTPEAKRLVPGATGDWEIIIGLEVHAQVTSQSKLFSGASTAFGAAPNANVSLVDAAMPGMLPVINEECVKQAIRTGLGLKAEINLKSVFDRKNYFYPDLPQGYQISQFKQPIVGEGTVIVSVGPDKKGEYEDIEIGIERLHLEQDAGKSMHDQHPTMSYVDLNRSGVALMEIVSKPDMRSADEAKAYLTKLRTIVRYLGTCDGNMDEGSMRADVNVSVRKPGSEFGTRCEIKNVNSIRFVGQAIEAEARRQIAILEDGGQIDQETRLFDPVKGETRSMRSKEEAHDYRYFPDPDLLPLEFDQAYVDELAKDLPELPDDKRTRLIEKLGLSAYDASILVSEKAIADYFEKVASGRDGKLAANWVINDLLGALNKSAKTIEETPVSPDQLGAVVDLIREGTISGKIAKDLFEIVWNEGGDPKEIVEARGMKQVTDTGAIEKAVDEVIAANPDKVGQARAKPTMAGWFVGQVMKATGGKANPQAVNDLVKTKLGLE
;
A
#
# COMPACT_ATOMS: atom_id res chain seq x y z
N MET A 1 -29.46 7.28 -14.75
CA MET A 1 -28.72 8.45 -15.24
C MET A 1 -27.47 7.88 -15.90
N THR A 2 -27.32 8.00 -17.22
CA THR A 2 -26.16 7.44 -17.93
C THR A 2 -24.96 8.32 -17.57
N ILE A 3 -23.98 7.77 -16.90
CA ILE A 3 -22.73 8.50 -16.60
C ILE A 3 -21.98 8.59 -17.93
N ILE A 4 -21.88 9.79 -18.48
CA ILE A 4 -21.06 10.06 -19.66
C ILE A 4 -19.61 10.19 -19.18
N ASP A 5 -18.80 9.20 -19.49
CA ASP A 5 -17.34 9.29 -19.27
C ASP A 5 -16.75 10.26 -20.30
N THR A 6 -16.24 11.39 -19.83
CA THR A 6 -15.65 12.44 -20.65
C THR A 6 -14.15 12.25 -20.91
N ARG A 7 -13.51 11.21 -20.28
CA ARG A 7 -12.08 10.95 -20.50
C ARG A 7 -11.87 10.36 -21.89
N THR A 8 -10.92 10.92 -22.63
CA THR A 8 -10.42 10.32 -23.86
C THR A 8 -9.46 9.19 -23.52
N PRO A 9 -9.69 7.94 -23.98
CA PRO A 9 -8.76 6.86 -23.73
C PRO A 9 -7.42 7.15 -24.40
N GLU A 10 -6.34 7.03 -23.64
CA GLU A 10 -5.01 7.06 -24.20
C GLU A 10 -4.68 5.72 -24.88
N ALA A 11 -3.96 5.75 -25.98
CA ALA A 11 -3.60 4.55 -26.76
C ALA A 11 -2.93 3.46 -25.90
N LYS A 12 -2.15 3.84 -24.86
CA LYS A 12 -1.50 2.91 -23.92
C LYS A 12 -2.46 2.14 -23.00
N ARG A 13 -3.72 2.60 -22.86
CA ARG A 13 -4.77 1.99 -22.03
C ARG A 13 -5.74 1.13 -22.83
N LEU A 14 -5.54 1.08 -24.15
CA LEU A 14 -6.38 0.28 -25.04
C LEU A 14 -5.83 -1.15 -25.14
N VAL A 15 -6.74 -2.11 -25.23
CA VAL A 15 -6.42 -3.52 -25.45
C VAL A 15 -6.67 -3.84 -26.91
N PRO A 16 -5.66 -4.26 -27.69
CA PRO A 16 -5.86 -4.60 -29.09
C PRO A 16 -6.69 -5.90 -29.22
N GLY A 17 -7.69 -5.88 -30.12
CA GLY A 17 -8.48 -7.03 -30.49
C GLY A 17 -8.45 -7.25 -32.01
N ALA A 18 -9.06 -8.33 -32.48
CA ALA A 18 -9.14 -8.67 -33.89
C ALA A 18 -10.00 -7.66 -34.69
N THR A 19 -10.99 -7.05 -34.04
CA THR A 19 -11.91 -6.07 -34.63
C THR A 19 -11.55 -4.62 -34.29
N GLY A 20 -10.32 -4.36 -33.83
CA GLY A 20 -9.83 -3.05 -33.37
C GLY A 20 -9.71 -2.98 -31.86
N ASP A 21 -9.32 -1.81 -31.37
CA ASP A 21 -9.01 -1.59 -29.96
C ASP A 21 -10.27 -1.62 -29.04
N TRP A 22 -10.04 -2.06 -27.82
CA TRP A 22 -11.04 -2.11 -26.74
C TRP A 22 -10.59 -1.30 -25.54
N GLU A 23 -11.53 -0.74 -24.82
CA GLU A 23 -11.33 -0.07 -23.54
C GLU A 23 -11.90 -0.92 -22.40
N ILE A 24 -11.11 -1.11 -21.35
CA ILE A 24 -11.57 -1.78 -20.11
C ILE A 24 -12.18 -0.74 -19.19
N ILE A 25 -13.30 -1.06 -18.57
CA ILE A 25 -13.97 -0.25 -17.56
C ILE A 25 -13.97 -1.03 -16.26
N ILE A 26 -13.40 -0.45 -15.21
CA ILE A 26 -13.20 -1.13 -13.93
C ILE A 26 -13.75 -0.29 -12.79
N GLY A 27 -14.53 -0.92 -11.91
CA GLY A 27 -14.91 -0.44 -10.60
C GLY A 27 -14.52 -1.44 -9.53
N LEU A 28 -14.22 -0.99 -8.34
CA LEU A 28 -13.87 -1.82 -7.19
C LEU A 28 -14.82 -1.59 -6.03
N GLU A 29 -15.25 -2.67 -5.39
CA GLU A 29 -15.93 -2.68 -4.10
C GLU A 29 -14.94 -3.25 -3.08
N VAL A 30 -14.50 -2.40 -2.14
CA VAL A 30 -13.46 -2.79 -1.18
C VAL A 30 -14.06 -2.87 0.20
N HIS A 31 -14.03 -4.07 0.78
CA HIS A 31 -14.46 -4.35 2.14
C HIS A 31 -13.26 -4.25 3.08
N ALA A 32 -13.34 -3.37 4.07
CA ALA A 32 -12.31 -3.17 5.08
C ALA A 32 -12.90 -3.36 6.49
N GLN A 33 -12.39 -4.33 7.24
CA GLN A 33 -12.81 -4.53 8.63
C GLN A 33 -12.37 -3.33 9.47
N VAL A 34 -13.31 -2.79 10.22
CA VAL A 34 -13.08 -1.62 11.07
C VAL A 34 -12.23 -2.02 12.27
N THR A 35 -11.16 -1.26 12.53
CA THR A 35 -10.38 -1.40 13.75
C THR A 35 -11.23 -0.97 14.96
N SER A 36 -11.71 -1.94 15.72
CA SER A 36 -12.47 -1.77 16.94
C SER A 36 -12.26 -2.99 17.84
N GLN A 37 -12.34 -2.83 19.16
CA GLN A 37 -12.23 -3.94 20.12
C GLN A 37 -13.51 -4.79 20.21
N SER A 38 -14.64 -4.20 19.79
CA SER A 38 -15.93 -4.87 19.80
C SER A 38 -16.64 -4.73 18.45
N LYS A 39 -17.59 -5.60 18.20
CA LYS A 39 -18.35 -5.69 16.93
C LYS A 39 -19.27 -4.49 16.72
N LEU A 40 -19.85 -4.40 15.52
CA LEU A 40 -20.68 -3.26 15.10
C LEU A 40 -21.92 -3.06 15.97
N PHE A 41 -22.58 -4.15 16.37
CA PHE A 41 -23.84 -4.12 17.10
C PHE A 41 -23.83 -4.93 18.40
N SER A 42 -22.66 -5.38 18.86
CA SER A 42 -22.52 -6.14 20.09
C SER A 42 -21.15 -5.90 20.75
N GLY A 43 -21.07 -6.24 22.03
CA GLY A 43 -19.81 -6.14 22.80
C GLY A 43 -18.86 -7.33 22.61
N ALA A 44 -19.14 -8.28 21.70
CA ALA A 44 -18.24 -9.39 21.45
C ALA A 44 -16.91 -8.91 20.83
N SER A 45 -15.83 -9.61 21.16
CA SER A 45 -14.48 -9.28 20.71
C SER A 45 -14.33 -9.46 19.19
N THR A 46 -13.52 -8.60 18.59
CA THR A 46 -13.11 -8.68 17.17
C THR A 46 -11.75 -9.35 16.98
N ALA A 47 -11.11 -9.85 18.06
CA ALA A 47 -9.78 -10.43 18.02
C ALA A 47 -9.71 -11.63 17.05
N PHE A 48 -8.76 -11.59 16.13
CA PHE A 48 -8.49 -12.65 15.17
C PHE A 48 -7.82 -13.86 15.85
N GLY A 49 -8.07 -15.08 15.32
CA GLY A 49 -7.37 -16.29 15.75
C GLY A 49 -7.92 -16.95 17.02
N ALA A 50 -9.05 -16.49 17.56
CA ALA A 50 -9.73 -17.18 18.68
C ALA A 50 -10.29 -18.55 18.25
N ALA A 51 -10.53 -19.44 19.22
CA ALA A 51 -11.18 -20.71 18.96
C ALA A 51 -12.57 -20.49 18.28
N PRO A 52 -13.04 -21.39 17.40
CA PRO A 52 -14.30 -21.23 16.71
C PRO A 52 -15.47 -20.94 17.69
N ASN A 53 -16.28 -19.95 17.35
CA ASN A 53 -17.42 -19.48 18.13
C ASN A 53 -17.10 -18.98 19.57
N ALA A 54 -15.86 -18.60 19.85
CA ALA A 54 -15.47 -18.03 21.14
C ALA A 54 -15.84 -16.55 21.27
N ASN A 55 -15.88 -15.80 20.16
CA ASN A 55 -16.18 -14.38 20.08
C ASN A 55 -17.59 -14.13 19.52
N VAL A 56 -18.61 -14.72 20.12
CA VAL A 56 -20.00 -14.65 19.66
C VAL A 56 -20.91 -14.15 20.76
N SER A 57 -21.64 -13.08 20.51
CA SER A 57 -22.70 -12.62 21.40
C SER A 57 -24.05 -13.26 21.02
N LEU A 58 -25.05 -13.08 21.87
CA LEU A 58 -26.41 -13.51 21.56
C LEU A 58 -27.02 -12.75 20.38
N VAL A 59 -26.61 -11.50 20.13
CA VAL A 59 -26.97 -10.72 18.93
C VAL A 59 -26.37 -11.37 17.69
N ASP A 60 -25.07 -11.68 17.71
CA ASP A 60 -24.37 -12.30 16.57
C ASP A 60 -24.92 -13.69 16.22
N ALA A 61 -25.42 -14.41 17.23
CA ALA A 61 -26.06 -15.71 17.08
C ALA A 61 -27.55 -15.62 16.73
N ALA A 62 -28.08 -14.43 16.52
CA ALA A 62 -29.49 -14.14 16.22
C ALA A 62 -30.48 -14.78 17.22
N MET A 63 -30.14 -14.78 18.49
CA MET A 63 -31.02 -15.36 19.53
C MET A 63 -32.27 -14.50 19.70
N PRO A 64 -33.43 -15.14 19.88
CA PRO A 64 -34.71 -14.42 20.01
C PRO A 64 -34.70 -13.33 21.10
N GLY A 65 -35.18 -12.14 20.79
CA GLY A 65 -35.28 -11.02 21.72
C GLY A 65 -34.00 -10.19 21.87
N MET A 66 -32.91 -10.55 21.19
CA MET A 66 -31.69 -9.77 21.18
C MET A 66 -31.76 -8.68 20.12
N LEU A 67 -31.45 -7.44 20.49
CA LEU A 67 -31.48 -6.27 19.59
C LEU A 67 -30.09 -5.71 19.38
N PRO A 68 -29.79 -5.17 18.17
CA PRO A 68 -28.53 -4.54 17.86
C PRO A 68 -28.38 -3.20 18.61
N VAL A 69 -27.16 -2.91 19.08
CA VAL A 69 -26.79 -1.62 19.66
C VAL A 69 -25.54 -1.11 18.95
N ILE A 70 -25.62 0.04 18.31
CA ILE A 70 -24.55 0.60 17.49
C ILE A 70 -23.29 0.89 18.32
N ASN A 71 -22.13 0.52 17.77
CA ASN A 71 -20.84 0.83 18.30
C ASN A 71 -20.34 2.20 17.78
N GLU A 72 -20.24 3.17 18.66
CA GLU A 72 -19.79 4.53 18.33
C GLU A 72 -18.39 4.55 17.69
N GLU A 73 -17.47 3.71 18.15
CA GLU A 73 -16.12 3.65 17.59
C GLU A 73 -16.13 3.26 16.11
N CYS A 74 -17.00 2.34 15.71
CA CYS A 74 -17.13 1.96 14.30
C CYS A 74 -17.65 3.14 13.44
N VAL A 75 -18.57 3.94 13.97
CA VAL A 75 -19.07 5.15 13.32
C VAL A 75 -17.94 6.19 13.17
N LYS A 76 -17.18 6.44 14.23
CA LYS A 76 -16.01 7.34 14.19
C LYS A 76 -15.00 6.91 13.13
N GLN A 77 -14.66 5.63 13.08
CA GLN A 77 -13.70 5.11 12.11
C GLN A 77 -14.21 5.24 10.65
N ALA A 78 -15.50 5.05 10.42
CA ALA A 78 -16.09 5.27 9.10
C ALA A 78 -16.01 6.75 8.67
N ILE A 79 -16.34 7.68 9.57
CA ILE A 79 -16.22 9.13 9.32
C ILE A 79 -14.75 9.51 9.05
N ARG A 80 -13.80 9.04 9.87
CA ARG A 80 -12.36 9.28 9.67
C ARG A 80 -11.88 8.76 8.32
N THR A 81 -12.35 7.58 7.91
CA THR A 81 -12.04 7.02 6.59
C THR A 81 -12.62 7.90 5.48
N GLY A 82 -13.89 8.32 5.59
CA GLY A 82 -14.52 9.24 4.65
C GLY A 82 -13.75 10.55 4.50
N LEU A 83 -13.34 11.16 5.60
CA LEU A 83 -12.50 12.36 5.59
C LEU A 83 -11.15 12.12 4.88
N GLY A 84 -10.52 10.98 5.13
CA GLY A 84 -9.28 10.58 4.45
C GLY A 84 -9.43 10.33 2.96
N LEU A 85 -10.64 9.98 2.51
CA LEU A 85 -11.01 9.85 1.10
C LEU A 85 -11.48 11.18 0.48
N LYS A 86 -11.37 12.29 1.21
CA LYS A 86 -11.88 13.62 0.80
C LYS A 86 -13.36 13.57 0.39
N ALA A 87 -14.13 12.72 1.06
CA ALA A 87 -15.52 12.47 0.77
C ALA A 87 -16.45 13.32 1.64
N GLU A 88 -17.67 13.51 1.14
CA GLU A 88 -18.74 14.16 1.88
C GLU A 88 -19.20 13.25 3.03
N ILE A 89 -19.32 13.78 4.23
CA ILE A 89 -19.89 13.07 5.38
C ILE A 89 -21.37 13.39 5.49
N ASN A 90 -22.22 12.38 5.39
CA ASN A 90 -23.65 12.53 5.52
C ASN A 90 -24.02 12.64 7.00
N LEU A 91 -24.52 13.81 7.44
CA LEU A 91 -24.89 14.08 8.83
C LEU A 91 -26.10 13.26 9.31
N LYS A 92 -26.80 12.64 8.38
CA LYS A 92 -27.88 11.68 8.65
C LYS A 92 -27.67 10.43 7.80
N SER A 93 -27.71 9.28 8.45
CA SER A 93 -27.48 7.98 7.81
C SER A 93 -28.43 6.94 8.40
N VAL A 94 -28.82 5.95 7.60
CA VAL A 94 -29.80 4.94 7.99
C VAL A 94 -29.25 3.55 7.72
N PHE A 95 -29.42 2.66 8.69
CA PHE A 95 -29.19 1.23 8.48
C PHE A 95 -30.42 0.56 7.88
N ASP A 96 -30.18 -0.26 6.88
CA ASP A 96 -31.18 -1.07 6.17
C ASP A 96 -30.90 -2.56 6.41
N ARG A 97 -31.93 -3.39 6.27
CA ARG A 97 -31.81 -4.84 6.19
C ARG A 97 -31.64 -5.27 4.75
N LYS A 98 -30.50 -5.92 4.44
CA LYS A 98 -30.22 -6.59 3.18
C LYS A 98 -30.56 -8.08 3.34
N ASN A 99 -31.68 -8.51 2.76
CA ASN A 99 -32.25 -9.82 3.03
C ASN A 99 -31.63 -10.90 2.12
N TYR A 100 -30.93 -11.85 2.70
CA TYR A 100 -30.45 -13.07 2.04
C TYR A 100 -30.12 -14.13 3.08
N PHE A 101 -30.08 -15.41 2.69
CA PHE A 101 -29.96 -16.54 3.60
C PHE A 101 -28.67 -17.30 3.36
N TYR A 102 -27.81 -17.31 4.39
CA TYR A 102 -26.62 -18.14 4.46
C TYR A 102 -26.47 -18.71 5.87
N PRO A 103 -25.89 -19.93 6.04
CA PRO A 103 -25.71 -20.53 7.36
C PRO A 103 -24.87 -19.70 8.32
N ASP A 104 -23.93 -18.91 7.80
CA ASP A 104 -23.04 -18.03 8.54
C ASP A 104 -23.60 -16.62 8.76
N LEU A 105 -24.86 -16.42 8.41
CA LEU A 105 -25.64 -15.21 8.69
C LEU A 105 -26.95 -15.59 9.39
N PRO A 106 -26.93 -15.93 10.71
CA PRO A 106 -28.04 -16.59 11.40
C PRO A 106 -29.36 -15.83 11.40
N GLN A 107 -29.32 -14.47 11.38
CA GLN A 107 -30.52 -13.64 11.34
C GLN A 107 -31.25 -13.67 10.00
N GLY A 108 -30.62 -14.17 8.93
CA GLY A 108 -31.21 -14.21 7.59
C GLY A 108 -31.23 -12.86 6.85
N TYR A 109 -30.53 -11.86 7.39
CA TYR A 109 -30.27 -10.56 6.75
C TYR A 109 -28.96 -9.98 7.25
N GLN A 110 -28.37 -9.11 6.48
CA GLN A 110 -27.20 -8.29 6.86
C GLN A 110 -27.69 -6.87 7.16
N ILE A 111 -27.29 -6.31 8.29
CA ILE A 111 -27.50 -4.89 8.55
C ILE A 111 -26.42 -4.14 7.77
N SER A 112 -26.86 -3.25 6.88
CA SER A 112 -26.02 -2.49 5.95
C SER A 112 -26.62 -1.09 5.75
N GLN A 113 -26.10 -0.29 4.82
CA GLN A 113 -26.64 1.01 4.47
C GLN A 113 -26.82 1.08 2.95
N PHE A 114 -28.00 1.46 2.48
CA PHE A 114 -28.30 1.45 1.04
C PHE A 114 -28.47 2.86 0.47
N LYS A 115 -29.60 3.53 0.80
CA LYS A 115 -29.93 4.84 0.23
C LYS A 115 -29.29 6.02 0.94
N GLN A 116 -28.97 5.86 2.21
CA GLN A 116 -28.42 6.91 3.07
C GLN A 116 -27.14 6.40 3.77
N PRO A 117 -26.05 6.21 2.99
CA PRO A 117 -24.77 5.78 3.56
C PRO A 117 -24.18 6.88 4.42
N ILE A 118 -23.30 6.50 5.33
CA ILE A 118 -22.62 7.44 6.22
C ILE A 118 -21.64 8.38 5.48
N VAL A 119 -21.06 7.92 4.36
CA VAL A 119 -20.13 8.70 3.54
C VAL A 119 -20.62 8.71 2.10
N GLY A 120 -20.68 9.89 1.52
CA GLY A 120 -21.05 10.15 0.13
C GLY A 120 -19.86 10.13 -0.82
N GLU A 121 -19.93 10.95 -1.88
CA GLU A 121 -18.91 11.00 -2.92
C GLU A 121 -17.59 11.55 -2.41
N GLY A 122 -16.49 11.03 -2.94
CA GLY A 122 -15.14 11.44 -2.63
C GLY A 122 -14.17 11.15 -3.77
N THR A 123 -12.87 11.30 -3.49
CA THR A 123 -11.84 11.17 -4.52
C THR A 123 -10.54 10.63 -3.95
N VAL A 124 -9.89 9.75 -4.71
CA VAL A 124 -8.54 9.23 -4.43
C VAL A 124 -7.66 9.48 -5.64
N ILE A 125 -6.50 10.14 -5.43
CA ILE A 125 -5.49 10.30 -6.46
C ILE A 125 -4.50 9.13 -6.37
N VAL A 126 -4.30 8.44 -7.49
CA VAL A 126 -3.36 7.32 -7.61
C VAL A 126 -2.25 7.68 -8.59
N SER A 127 -1.01 7.29 -8.28
CA SER A 127 0.13 7.47 -9.17
C SER A 127 0.45 6.13 -9.84
N VAL A 128 0.35 6.07 -11.15
CA VAL A 128 0.67 4.90 -11.96
C VAL A 128 2.02 5.11 -12.63
N GLY A 129 2.90 4.12 -12.57
CA GLY A 129 4.25 4.21 -13.12
C GLY A 129 5.28 3.51 -12.21
N PRO A 130 6.59 3.78 -12.39
CA PRO A 130 7.13 4.72 -13.40
C PRO A 130 7.07 4.17 -14.83
N ASP A 131 6.95 5.05 -15.79
CA ASP A 131 7.10 4.72 -17.19
C ASP A 131 8.58 4.49 -17.57
N LYS A 132 8.88 4.28 -18.87
CA LYS A 132 10.26 4.08 -19.37
C LYS A 132 11.19 5.28 -19.14
N LYS A 133 10.64 6.47 -18.84
CA LYS A 133 11.39 7.68 -18.52
C LYS A 133 11.50 7.93 -17.02
N GLY A 134 10.88 7.08 -16.20
CA GLY A 134 10.82 7.23 -14.75
C GLY A 134 9.70 8.17 -14.27
N GLU A 135 8.75 8.52 -15.14
CA GLU A 135 7.66 9.44 -14.84
C GLU A 135 6.43 8.69 -14.31
N TYR A 136 5.71 9.34 -13.40
CA TYR A 136 4.42 8.85 -12.87
C TYR A 136 3.28 9.68 -13.45
N GLU A 137 2.15 9.04 -13.68
CA GLU A 137 0.90 9.68 -14.06
C GLU A 137 -0.05 9.63 -12.88
N ASP A 138 -0.52 10.79 -12.44
CA ASP A 138 -1.52 10.91 -11.40
C ASP A 138 -2.93 10.85 -12.02
N ILE A 139 -3.74 9.92 -11.53
CA ILE A 139 -5.09 9.65 -11.99
C ILE A 139 -6.05 9.83 -10.83
N GLU A 140 -7.12 10.58 -11.07
CA GLU A 140 -8.19 10.76 -10.12
C GLU A 140 -9.22 9.65 -10.28
N ILE A 141 -9.53 8.94 -9.17
CA ILE A 141 -10.55 7.90 -9.09
C ILE A 141 -11.63 8.36 -8.12
N GLY A 142 -12.85 8.48 -8.62
CA GLY A 142 -14.00 8.84 -7.80
C GLY A 142 -14.40 7.71 -6.85
N ILE A 143 -14.79 8.10 -5.64
CA ILE A 143 -15.50 7.25 -4.69
C ILE A 143 -16.99 7.56 -4.83
N GLU A 144 -17.80 6.54 -4.99
CA GLU A 144 -19.24 6.67 -5.03
C GLU A 144 -19.83 6.85 -3.63
N ARG A 145 -19.36 6.02 -2.69
CA ARG A 145 -19.77 6.02 -1.28
C ARG A 145 -18.86 5.13 -0.43
N LEU A 146 -18.96 5.32 0.88
CA LEU A 146 -18.59 4.34 1.88
C LEU A 146 -19.78 4.11 2.81
N HIS A 147 -20.09 2.85 3.08
CA HIS A 147 -21.11 2.51 4.05
C HIS A 147 -20.64 1.47 5.07
N LEU A 148 -21.30 1.47 6.22
CA LEU A 148 -21.08 0.48 7.28
C LEU A 148 -22.01 -0.71 7.11
N GLU A 149 -21.49 -1.90 7.33
CA GLU A 149 -22.27 -3.14 7.35
C GLU A 149 -21.66 -4.19 8.29
N GLN A 150 -22.42 -5.21 8.60
CA GLN A 150 -21.94 -6.40 9.33
C GLN A 150 -21.16 -7.33 8.42
N ASP A 151 -20.04 -7.88 8.89
CA ASP A 151 -19.44 -9.06 8.23
C ASP A 151 -20.26 -10.31 8.56
N ALA A 152 -20.28 -11.27 7.64
CA ALA A 152 -20.85 -12.60 7.85
C ALA A 152 -19.86 -13.48 8.63
N GLY A 153 -20.33 -14.59 9.19
CA GLY A 153 -19.49 -15.63 9.78
C GLY A 153 -18.64 -16.35 8.72
N LYS A 154 -18.16 -17.53 9.04
CA LYS A 154 -17.38 -18.36 8.13
C LYS A 154 -18.01 -19.76 8.04
N SER A 155 -18.34 -20.19 6.82
CA SER A 155 -18.72 -21.56 6.52
C SER A 155 -17.49 -22.37 6.11
N MET A 156 -17.23 -23.49 6.80
CA MET A 156 -16.09 -24.38 6.57
C MET A 156 -16.59 -25.70 5.99
N HIS A 157 -16.17 -26.02 4.77
CA HIS A 157 -16.63 -27.20 4.01
C HIS A 157 -15.57 -28.28 3.85
N ASP A 158 -14.35 -28.05 4.30
CA ASP A 158 -13.15 -28.86 4.10
C ASP A 158 -12.83 -29.77 5.29
N GLN A 159 -13.47 -29.56 6.44
CA GLN A 159 -13.18 -30.28 7.67
C GLN A 159 -13.90 -31.65 7.79
N HIS A 160 -14.94 -31.88 6.99
CA HIS A 160 -15.70 -33.11 6.99
C HIS A 160 -16.33 -33.40 5.62
N PRO A 161 -16.37 -34.67 5.17
CA PRO A 161 -16.85 -35.02 3.83
C PRO A 161 -18.34 -34.74 3.57
N THR A 162 -19.17 -34.68 4.62
CA THR A 162 -20.64 -34.54 4.49
C THR A 162 -21.25 -33.47 5.41
N MET A 163 -20.45 -32.79 6.23
CA MET A 163 -20.91 -31.73 7.15
C MET A 163 -20.15 -30.43 6.88
N SER A 164 -20.85 -29.32 7.00
CA SER A 164 -20.25 -27.98 7.06
C SER A 164 -20.27 -27.46 8.49
N TYR A 165 -19.22 -26.82 8.90
CA TYR A 165 -19.13 -26.17 10.19
C TYR A 165 -19.29 -24.65 10.02
N VAL A 166 -19.91 -24.01 11.00
CA VAL A 166 -20.11 -22.56 11.01
C VAL A 166 -19.36 -21.95 12.18
N ASP A 167 -18.50 -21.00 11.87
CA ASP A 167 -17.81 -20.17 12.83
C ASP A 167 -18.34 -18.73 12.77
N LEU A 168 -18.96 -18.28 13.85
CA LEU A 168 -19.58 -16.97 13.98
C LEU A 168 -18.64 -15.90 14.59
N ASN A 169 -17.36 -16.21 14.81
CA ASN A 169 -16.43 -15.25 15.39
C ASN A 169 -16.37 -13.96 14.57
N ARG A 170 -16.44 -14.05 13.25
CA ARG A 170 -16.45 -12.88 12.35
C ARG A 170 -17.84 -12.24 12.19
N SER A 171 -18.91 -12.99 12.41
CA SER A 171 -20.28 -12.48 12.29
C SER A 171 -20.49 -11.24 13.15
N GLY A 172 -20.95 -10.14 12.55
CA GLY A 172 -21.17 -8.87 13.22
C GLY A 172 -19.93 -7.98 13.39
N VAL A 173 -18.74 -8.42 12.95
CA VAL A 173 -17.58 -7.52 12.83
C VAL A 173 -17.95 -6.38 11.86
N ALA A 174 -17.58 -5.15 12.20
CA ALA A 174 -17.90 -4.00 11.35
C ALA A 174 -17.07 -4.01 10.07
N LEU A 175 -17.73 -3.82 8.94
CA LEU A 175 -17.11 -3.59 7.63
C LEU A 175 -17.42 -2.16 7.15
N MET A 176 -16.41 -1.55 6.54
CA MET A 176 -16.59 -0.44 5.61
C MET A 176 -16.57 -1.01 4.19
N GLU A 177 -17.66 -0.88 3.46
CA GLU A 177 -17.66 -1.13 2.01
C GLU A 177 -17.43 0.19 1.29
N ILE A 178 -16.30 0.28 0.58
CA ILE A 178 -15.84 1.45 -0.15
C ILE A 178 -16.02 1.16 -1.64
N VAL A 179 -16.93 1.87 -2.28
CA VAL A 179 -17.29 1.67 -3.69
C VAL A 179 -16.68 2.76 -4.55
N SER A 180 -15.83 2.38 -5.51
CA SER A 180 -15.29 3.32 -6.48
C SER A 180 -16.27 3.58 -7.63
N LYS A 181 -16.17 4.76 -8.27
CA LYS A 181 -16.73 4.97 -9.60
C LYS A 181 -15.98 4.12 -10.63
N PRO A 182 -16.59 3.81 -11.79
CA PRO A 182 -15.96 2.99 -12.84
C PRO A 182 -14.96 3.81 -13.66
N ASP A 183 -13.99 4.43 -12.98
CA ASP A 183 -13.05 5.38 -13.56
C ASP A 183 -11.74 4.73 -14.01
N MET A 184 -11.43 3.53 -13.52
CA MET A 184 -10.18 2.85 -13.85
C MET A 184 -10.25 2.19 -15.23
N ARG A 185 -9.13 2.24 -15.96
CA ARG A 185 -9.02 1.78 -17.36
C ARG A 185 -7.94 0.71 -17.57
N SER A 186 -7.20 0.35 -16.53
CA SER A 186 -6.16 -0.67 -16.62
C SER A 186 -6.01 -1.45 -15.31
N ALA A 187 -5.43 -2.65 -15.40
CA ALA A 187 -5.07 -3.44 -14.22
C ALA A 187 -4.08 -2.69 -13.31
N ASP A 188 -3.18 -1.88 -13.88
CA ASP A 188 -2.22 -1.10 -13.11
C ASP A 188 -2.89 0.03 -12.32
N GLU A 189 -3.89 0.70 -12.90
CA GLU A 189 -4.72 1.68 -12.19
C GLU A 189 -5.47 1.05 -11.02
N ALA A 190 -6.07 -0.13 -11.21
CA ALA A 190 -6.78 -0.85 -10.16
C ALA A 190 -5.86 -1.31 -9.02
N LYS A 191 -4.65 -1.79 -9.36
CA LYS A 191 -3.62 -2.13 -8.36
C LYS A 191 -3.16 -0.89 -7.58
N ALA A 192 -2.92 0.22 -8.28
CA ALA A 192 -2.53 1.48 -7.66
C ALA A 192 -3.62 2.02 -6.72
N TYR A 193 -4.89 1.96 -7.15
CA TYR A 193 -6.03 2.36 -6.34
C TYR A 193 -6.14 1.51 -5.06
N LEU A 194 -6.11 0.20 -5.18
CA LEU A 194 -6.22 -0.69 -4.01
C LEU A 194 -5.03 -0.52 -3.05
N THR A 195 -3.82 -0.32 -3.59
CA THR A 195 -2.62 0.00 -2.79
C THR A 195 -2.78 1.32 -2.05
N LYS A 196 -3.23 2.37 -2.74
CA LYS A 196 -3.47 3.69 -2.15
C LYS A 196 -4.52 3.62 -1.05
N LEU A 197 -5.66 2.97 -1.32
CA LEU A 197 -6.74 2.83 -0.35
C LEU A 197 -6.25 2.09 0.91
N ARG A 198 -5.53 0.98 0.73
CA ARG A 198 -4.90 0.24 1.84
C ARG A 198 -3.97 1.13 2.65
N THR A 199 -3.14 1.93 1.99
CA THR A 199 -2.24 2.88 2.66
C THR A 199 -3.03 3.91 3.48
N ILE A 200 -4.10 4.50 2.91
CA ILE A 200 -4.94 5.49 3.61
C ILE A 200 -5.55 4.89 4.87
N VAL A 201 -6.23 3.75 4.79
CA VAL A 201 -6.89 3.15 5.98
C VAL A 201 -5.89 2.73 7.07
N ARG A 202 -4.67 2.30 6.68
CA ARG A 202 -3.57 2.02 7.63
C ARG A 202 -3.01 3.28 8.28
N TYR A 203 -2.84 4.37 7.53
CA TYR A 203 -2.43 5.66 8.07
C TYR A 203 -3.42 6.21 9.09
N LEU A 204 -4.71 6.11 8.78
CA LEU A 204 -5.79 6.50 9.66
C LEU A 204 -5.93 5.56 10.89
N GLY A 205 -5.43 4.33 10.79
CA GLY A 205 -5.63 3.28 11.80
C GLY A 205 -7.06 2.73 11.82
N THR A 206 -7.84 2.96 10.76
CA THR A 206 -9.25 2.55 10.67
C THR A 206 -9.45 1.11 10.18
N CYS A 207 -8.43 0.54 9.52
CA CYS A 207 -8.30 -0.87 9.14
C CYS A 207 -6.82 -1.25 9.12
N ASP A 208 -6.49 -2.50 9.43
CA ASP A 208 -5.11 -3.01 9.38
C ASP A 208 -4.63 -3.29 7.93
N GLY A 209 -5.56 -3.37 6.98
CA GLY A 209 -5.29 -3.63 5.57
C GLY A 209 -4.70 -5.01 5.28
N ASN A 210 -4.90 -5.99 6.16
CA ASN A 210 -4.38 -7.35 5.99
C ASN A 210 -5.28 -8.16 5.07
N MET A 211 -4.83 -8.34 3.81
CA MET A 211 -5.59 -9.10 2.82
C MET A 211 -5.46 -10.62 3.03
N ASP A 212 -4.37 -11.10 3.63
CA ASP A 212 -4.14 -12.53 3.86
C ASP A 212 -5.06 -13.07 4.96
N GLU A 213 -5.32 -12.28 6.00
CA GLU A 213 -6.28 -12.60 7.07
C GLU A 213 -7.73 -12.26 6.70
N GLY A 214 -7.93 -11.54 5.58
CA GLY A 214 -9.23 -11.15 5.07
C GLY A 214 -9.83 -9.91 5.74
N SER A 215 -9.03 -9.13 6.48
CA SER A 215 -9.44 -7.84 7.02
C SER A 215 -9.70 -6.81 5.91
N MET A 216 -9.08 -7.01 4.73
CA MET A 216 -9.34 -6.22 3.54
C MET A 216 -9.53 -7.16 2.35
N ARG A 217 -10.61 -6.95 1.58
CA ARG A 217 -10.99 -7.76 0.42
C ARG A 217 -11.45 -6.84 -0.70
N ALA A 218 -11.32 -7.29 -1.95
CA ALA A 218 -11.83 -6.54 -3.10
C ALA A 218 -12.69 -7.43 -3.99
N ASP A 219 -13.85 -6.91 -4.37
CA ASP A 219 -14.66 -7.41 -5.46
C ASP A 219 -14.48 -6.49 -6.67
N VAL A 220 -14.29 -7.08 -7.85
CA VAL A 220 -13.86 -6.35 -9.04
C VAL A 220 -14.96 -6.39 -10.08
N ASN A 221 -15.46 -5.24 -10.47
CA ASN A 221 -16.41 -5.09 -11.57
C ASN A 221 -15.65 -4.77 -12.86
N VAL A 222 -15.80 -5.61 -13.89
CA VAL A 222 -15.11 -5.46 -15.18
C VAL A 222 -16.12 -5.48 -16.32
N SER A 223 -16.02 -4.53 -17.22
CA SER A 223 -16.64 -4.58 -18.55
C SER A 223 -15.67 -4.07 -19.61
N VAL A 224 -15.97 -4.36 -20.88
CA VAL A 224 -15.20 -3.86 -22.02
C VAL A 224 -16.11 -3.14 -23.01
N ARG A 225 -15.58 -2.14 -23.69
CA ARG A 225 -16.31 -1.42 -24.73
C ARG A 225 -15.41 -1.02 -25.89
N LYS A 226 -15.98 -0.68 -27.04
CA LYS A 226 -15.25 0.09 -28.05
C LYS A 226 -15.03 1.50 -27.56
N PRO A 227 -13.86 2.12 -27.82
CA PRO A 227 -13.58 3.48 -27.39
C PRO A 227 -14.70 4.47 -27.78
N GLY A 228 -15.18 5.23 -26.80
CA GLY A 228 -16.27 6.21 -27.01
C GLY A 228 -17.69 5.65 -27.09
N SER A 229 -17.90 4.33 -26.99
CA SER A 229 -19.25 3.74 -26.90
C SER A 229 -19.80 3.75 -25.46
N GLU A 230 -21.05 3.37 -25.27
CA GLU A 230 -21.63 3.14 -23.95
C GLU A 230 -20.92 2.02 -23.18
N PHE A 231 -21.06 1.98 -21.87
CA PHE A 231 -20.48 0.92 -21.06
C PHE A 231 -21.06 -0.44 -21.43
N GLY A 232 -20.18 -1.45 -21.52
CA GLY A 232 -20.58 -2.83 -21.75
C GLY A 232 -21.18 -3.48 -20.52
N THR A 233 -21.67 -4.71 -20.68
CA THR A 233 -22.19 -5.53 -19.59
C THR A 233 -21.07 -5.89 -18.62
N ARG A 234 -21.22 -5.57 -17.35
CA ARG A 234 -20.23 -5.87 -16.30
C ARG A 234 -20.37 -7.29 -15.78
N CYS A 235 -19.23 -7.89 -15.47
CA CYS A 235 -19.14 -9.07 -14.63
C CYS A 235 -18.44 -8.70 -13.32
N GLU A 236 -18.93 -9.24 -12.21
CA GLU A 236 -18.32 -9.10 -10.89
C GLU A 236 -17.39 -10.28 -10.62
N ILE A 237 -16.15 -10.02 -10.21
CA ILE A 237 -15.19 -11.07 -9.83
C ILE A 237 -15.03 -10.99 -8.32
N LYS A 238 -15.48 -12.03 -7.63
CA LYS A 238 -15.46 -12.10 -6.18
C LYS A 238 -14.19 -12.72 -5.61
N ASN A 239 -13.96 -12.34 -4.35
CA ASN A 239 -12.99 -13.00 -3.49
C ASN A 239 -11.55 -12.92 -4.00
N VAL A 240 -11.16 -11.74 -4.47
CA VAL A 240 -9.78 -11.48 -4.87
C VAL A 240 -9.00 -10.94 -3.66
N ASN A 241 -8.17 -11.81 -3.08
CA ASN A 241 -7.52 -11.59 -1.79
C ASN A 241 -6.04 -11.12 -1.90
N SER A 242 -5.64 -10.59 -3.04
CA SER A 242 -4.35 -9.92 -3.17
C SER A 242 -4.36 -8.90 -4.32
N ILE A 243 -3.58 -7.82 -4.17
CA ILE A 243 -3.42 -6.78 -5.19
C ILE A 243 -2.93 -7.38 -6.52
N ARG A 244 -2.04 -8.36 -6.48
CA ARG A 244 -1.56 -9.07 -7.66
C ARG A 244 -2.69 -9.81 -8.37
N PHE A 245 -3.54 -10.51 -7.62
CA PHE A 245 -4.64 -11.27 -8.20
C PHE A 245 -5.74 -10.36 -8.74
N VAL A 246 -5.95 -9.18 -8.16
CA VAL A 246 -6.85 -8.15 -8.74
C VAL A 246 -6.42 -7.82 -10.17
N GLY A 247 -5.14 -7.49 -10.39
CA GLY A 247 -4.64 -7.22 -11.74
C GLY A 247 -4.82 -8.38 -12.70
N GLN A 248 -4.46 -9.60 -12.27
CA GLN A 248 -4.59 -10.80 -13.10
C GLN A 248 -6.05 -11.14 -13.44
N ALA A 249 -6.96 -10.98 -12.48
CA ALA A 249 -8.39 -11.21 -12.67
C ALA A 249 -8.99 -10.23 -13.70
N ILE A 250 -8.63 -8.95 -13.62
CA ILE A 250 -9.05 -7.92 -14.58
C ILE A 250 -8.60 -8.28 -15.98
N GLU A 251 -7.33 -8.61 -16.16
CA GLU A 251 -6.79 -8.96 -17.48
C GLU A 251 -7.41 -10.24 -18.05
N ALA A 252 -7.63 -11.25 -17.20
CA ALA A 252 -8.25 -12.50 -17.63
C ALA A 252 -9.70 -12.28 -18.08
N GLU A 253 -10.47 -11.53 -17.30
CA GLU A 253 -11.87 -11.23 -17.58
C GLU A 253 -12.02 -10.35 -18.83
N ALA A 254 -11.20 -9.29 -18.95
CA ALA A 254 -11.22 -8.43 -20.12
C ALA A 254 -10.93 -9.23 -21.41
N ARG A 255 -9.91 -10.10 -21.42
CA ARG A 255 -9.61 -10.97 -22.56
C ARG A 255 -10.78 -11.90 -22.90
N ARG A 256 -11.42 -12.49 -21.88
CA ARG A 256 -12.60 -13.35 -22.08
C ARG A 256 -13.75 -12.59 -22.73
N GLN A 257 -14.09 -11.41 -22.21
CA GLN A 257 -15.18 -10.60 -22.73
C GLN A 257 -14.92 -10.14 -24.18
N ILE A 258 -13.69 -9.68 -24.46
CA ILE A 258 -13.29 -9.28 -25.83
C ILE A 258 -13.46 -10.45 -26.80
N ALA A 259 -12.95 -11.64 -26.46
CA ALA A 259 -13.06 -12.82 -27.31
C ALA A 259 -14.53 -13.17 -27.62
N ILE A 260 -15.42 -13.18 -26.62
CA ILE A 260 -16.85 -13.47 -26.82
C ILE A 260 -17.50 -12.43 -27.74
N LEU A 261 -17.23 -11.14 -27.53
CA LEU A 261 -17.83 -10.07 -28.32
C LEU A 261 -17.31 -10.06 -29.77
N GLU A 262 -16.05 -10.40 -30.00
CA GLU A 262 -15.45 -10.51 -31.33
C GLU A 262 -15.95 -11.73 -32.12
N ASP A 263 -16.34 -12.79 -31.42
CA ASP A 263 -17.02 -13.96 -32.00
C ASP A 263 -18.53 -13.72 -32.23
N GLY A 264 -19.03 -12.52 -31.96
CA GLY A 264 -20.45 -12.14 -32.13
C GLY A 264 -21.38 -12.60 -31.02
N GLY A 265 -20.83 -13.06 -29.90
CA GLY A 265 -21.56 -13.42 -28.68
C GLY A 265 -21.98 -12.21 -27.85
N GLN A 266 -22.60 -12.48 -26.72
CA GLN A 266 -23.02 -11.47 -25.72
C GLN A 266 -22.46 -11.81 -24.35
N ILE A 267 -22.22 -10.77 -23.56
CA ILE A 267 -21.79 -10.93 -22.16
C ILE A 267 -23.03 -10.96 -21.28
N ASP A 268 -23.12 -11.99 -20.45
CA ASP A 268 -24.11 -12.08 -19.40
C ASP A 268 -23.62 -11.37 -18.13
N GLN A 269 -24.48 -10.62 -17.48
CA GLN A 269 -24.19 -10.05 -16.16
C GLN A 269 -24.19 -11.18 -15.13
N GLU A 270 -23.02 -11.52 -14.61
CA GLU A 270 -22.83 -12.64 -13.70
C GLU A 270 -21.74 -12.37 -12.66
N THR A 271 -21.78 -13.14 -11.58
CA THR A 271 -20.69 -13.21 -10.59
C THR A 271 -19.76 -14.34 -10.97
N ARG A 272 -18.46 -14.06 -10.96
CA ARG A 272 -17.38 -14.97 -11.36
C ARG A 272 -16.36 -15.14 -10.25
N LEU A 273 -15.63 -16.23 -10.27
CA LEU A 273 -14.48 -16.50 -9.39
C LEU A 273 -13.21 -16.54 -10.22
N PHE A 274 -12.15 -15.91 -9.75
CA PHE A 274 -10.84 -16.01 -10.38
C PHE A 274 -10.09 -17.25 -9.89
N ASP A 275 -9.56 -18.06 -10.81
CA ASP A 275 -8.66 -19.18 -10.52
C ASP A 275 -7.21 -18.75 -10.80
N PRO A 276 -6.40 -18.48 -9.77
CA PRO A 276 -5.04 -17.97 -9.97
C PRO A 276 -4.06 -18.99 -10.53
N VAL A 277 -4.38 -20.29 -10.46
CA VAL A 277 -3.54 -21.37 -11.01
C VAL A 277 -3.72 -21.46 -12.53
N LYS A 278 -4.97 -21.37 -12.99
CA LYS A 278 -5.30 -21.40 -14.41
C LYS A 278 -5.20 -20.03 -15.09
N GLY A 279 -5.27 -18.94 -14.32
CA GLY A 279 -5.32 -17.58 -14.83
C GLY A 279 -6.64 -17.27 -15.57
N GLU A 280 -7.74 -17.86 -15.13
CA GLU A 280 -9.05 -17.76 -15.77
C GLU A 280 -10.15 -17.39 -14.76
N THR A 281 -11.23 -16.79 -15.24
CA THR A 281 -12.45 -16.59 -14.46
C THR A 281 -13.47 -17.67 -14.81
N ARG A 282 -14.22 -18.15 -13.80
CA ARG A 282 -15.33 -19.09 -13.97
C ARG A 282 -16.61 -18.54 -13.37
N SER A 283 -17.76 -18.82 -14.01
CA SER A 283 -19.07 -18.45 -13.47
C SER A 283 -19.32 -19.15 -12.13
N MET A 284 -19.86 -18.42 -11.16
CA MET A 284 -20.30 -18.97 -9.88
C MET A 284 -21.78 -19.30 -9.86
N ARG A 285 -22.60 -18.55 -10.63
CA ARG A 285 -24.07 -18.68 -10.64
C ARG A 285 -24.61 -18.35 -12.01
N SER A 286 -25.71 -19.01 -12.39
CA SER A 286 -26.49 -18.67 -13.57
C SER A 286 -27.36 -17.42 -13.36
N LYS A 287 -27.84 -16.83 -14.47
CA LYS A 287 -28.68 -15.60 -14.51
C LYS A 287 -29.94 -15.63 -13.65
N GLU A 288 -30.43 -16.80 -13.24
CA GLU A 288 -31.73 -16.99 -12.55
C GLU A 288 -31.67 -16.60 -11.06
N GLU A 289 -30.50 -16.24 -10.51
CA GLU A 289 -30.28 -15.97 -9.09
C GLU A 289 -29.86 -14.53 -8.77
N ALA A 290 -30.26 -13.54 -9.57
CA ALA A 290 -30.14 -12.14 -9.16
C ALA A 290 -31.04 -11.90 -7.94
N HIS A 291 -30.46 -11.88 -6.74
CA HIS A 291 -31.22 -11.65 -5.53
C HIS A 291 -31.71 -10.21 -5.47
N ASP A 292 -33.02 -10.02 -5.47
CA ASP A 292 -33.64 -8.81 -4.95
C ASP A 292 -33.53 -8.85 -3.43
N TYR A 293 -32.59 -8.08 -2.86
CA TYR A 293 -32.34 -8.03 -1.42
C TYR A 293 -33.45 -7.35 -0.62
N ARG A 294 -34.45 -6.76 -1.27
CA ARG A 294 -35.61 -6.14 -0.63
C ARG A 294 -35.23 -5.25 0.54
N TYR A 295 -34.34 -4.31 0.30
CA TYR A 295 -33.87 -3.39 1.32
C TYR A 295 -35.01 -2.62 1.96
N PHE A 296 -34.98 -2.52 3.29
CA PHE A 296 -35.84 -1.62 4.06
C PHE A 296 -35.11 -1.17 5.33
N PRO A 297 -35.44 0.02 5.89
CA PRO A 297 -34.82 0.51 7.12
C PRO A 297 -34.97 -0.50 8.26
N ASP A 298 -33.87 -0.74 8.99
CA ASP A 298 -33.90 -1.63 10.15
C ASP A 298 -34.77 -1.02 11.25
N PRO A 299 -35.84 -1.69 11.69
CA PRO A 299 -36.76 -1.13 12.68
C PRO A 299 -36.18 -1.07 14.11
N ASP A 300 -35.10 -1.80 14.35
CA ASP A 300 -34.45 -1.90 15.68
C ASP A 300 -33.33 -0.84 15.84
N LEU A 301 -33.00 -0.09 14.78
CA LEU A 301 -31.96 0.94 14.79
C LEU A 301 -32.55 2.32 14.46
N LEU A 302 -32.24 3.28 15.29
CA LEU A 302 -32.53 4.69 14.97
C LEU A 302 -31.57 5.17 13.88
N PRO A 303 -31.99 6.16 13.06
CA PRO A 303 -31.06 6.87 12.20
C PRO A 303 -29.86 7.40 12.97
N LEU A 304 -28.69 7.35 12.38
CA LEU A 304 -27.51 8.05 12.89
C LEU A 304 -27.66 9.53 12.52
N GLU A 305 -27.62 10.39 13.51
CA GLU A 305 -27.67 11.84 13.33
C GLU A 305 -26.56 12.48 14.16
N PHE A 306 -25.71 13.26 13.52
CA PHE A 306 -24.65 14.03 14.16
C PHE A 306 -24.53 15.40 13.46
N ASP A 307 -23.90 16.35 14.13
CA ASP A 307 -23.72 17.69 13.60
C ASP A 307 -22.36 17.87 12.95
N GLN A 308 -22.18 18.97 12.24
CA GLN A 308 -20.90 19.30 11.59
C GLN A 308 -19.77 19.47 12.62
N ALA A 309 -20.06 19.96 13.84
CA ALA A 309 -19.06 20.15 14.87
C ALA A 309 -18.42 18.81 15.30
N TYR A 310 -19.19 17.73 15.34
CA TYR A 310 -18.68 16.39 15.61
C TYR A 310 -17.73 15.91 14.50
N VAL A 311 -18.09 16.13 13.24
CA VAL A 311 -17.25 15.79 12.10
C VAL A 311 -15.94 16.61 12.11
N ASP A 312 -16.05 17.91 12.38
CA ASP A 312 -14.90 18.83 12.45
C ASP A 312 -13.94 18.47 13.61
N GLU A 313 -14.47 17.95 14.71
CA GLU A 313 -13.61 17.47 15.82
C GLU A 313 -12.83 16.23 15.41
N LEU A 314 -13.47 15.26 14.76
CA LEU A 314 -12.79 14.07 14.22
C LEU A 314 -11.74 14.42 13.15
N ALA A 315 -11.99 15.48 12.37
CA ALA A 315 -11.06 15.95 11.35
C ALA A 315 -9.75 16.50 11.95
N LYS A 316 -9.79 17.10 13.14
CA LYS A 316 -8.59 17.65 13.80
C LYS A 316 -7.61 16.56 14.25
N ASP A 317 -8.11 15.38 14.56
CA ASP A 317 -7.33 14.24 15.06
C ASP A 317 -6.80 13.34 13.92
N LEU A 318 -7.02 13.71 12.65
CA LEU A 318 -6.49 12.95 11.55
C LEU A 318 -4.97 13.10 11.45
N PRO A 319 -4.23 12.01 11.25
CA PRO A 319 -2.81 12.11 10.94
C PRO A 319 -2.61 12.74 9.56
N GLU A 320 -1.42 13.29 9.33
CA GLU A 320 -1.02 13.71 7.98
C GLU A 320 -1.12 12.51 7.01
N LEU A 321 -1.89 12.67 5.95
CA LEU A 321 -2.11 11.61 4.96
C LEU A 321 -0.90 11.40 4.04
N PRO A 322 -0.77 10.21 3.41
CA PRO A 322 0.40 9.87 2.60
C PRO A 322 0.67 10.86 1.46
N ASP A 323 -0.36 11.44 0.83
CA ASP A 323 -0.17 12.39 -0.28
C ASP A 323 0.38 13.74 0.20
N ASP A 324 -0.16 14.26 1.30
CA ASP A 324 0.31 15.51 1.90
C ASP A 324 1.74 15.34 2.42
N LYS A 325 2.02 14.21 3.08
CA LYS A 325 3.34 13.84 3.54
C LYS A 325 4.33 13.71 2.37
N ARG A 326 3.95 13.01 1.29
CA ARG A 326 4.77 12.88 0.08
C ARG A 326 5.13 14.24 -0.49
N THR A 327 4.13 15.11 -0.67
CA THR A 327 4.33 16.49 -1.16
C THR A 327 5.29 17.26 -0.26
N ARG A 328 5.08 17.22 1.04
CA ARG A 328 5.95 17.87 2.03
C ARG A 328 7.38 17.35 2.00
N LEU A 329 7.59 16.05 1.85
CA LEU A 329 8.93 15.45 1.76
C LEU A 329 9.66 15.91 0.48
N ILE A 330 8.97 16.02 -0.64
CA ILE A 330 9.53 16.55 -1.90
C ILE A 330 9.89 18.01 -1.74
N GLU A 331 8.96 18.85 -1.27
CA GLU A 331 9.14 20.30 -1.20
C GLU A 331 10.15 20.74 -0.14
N LYS A 332 10.07 20.15 1.07
CA LYS A 332 10.89 20.58 2.20
C LYS A 332 12.25 19.89 2.29
N LEU A 333 12.35 18.64 1.88
CA LEU A 333 13.59 17.86 1.97
C LEU A 333 14.26 17.64 0.60
N GLY A 334 13.62 18.09 -0.49
CA GLY A 334 14.14 17.99 -1.86
C GLY A 334 14.30 16.55 -2.34
N LEU A 335 13.45 15.62 -1.83
CA LEU A 335 13.47 14.22 -2.25
C LEU A 335 12.93 14.07 -3.67
N SER A 336 13.33 12.97 -4.33
CA SER A 336 12.70 12.58 -5.58
C SER A 336 11.26 12.11 -5.33
N ALA A 337 10.38 12.19 -6.34
CA ALA A 337 9.03 11.66 -6.25
C ALA A 337 9.03 10.15 -5.96
N TYR A 338 10.01 9.43 -6.49
CA TYR A 338 10.21 8.00 -6.26
C TYR A 338 10.57 7.70 -4.79
N ASP A 339 11.60 8.37 -4.24
CA ASP A 339 12.02 8.15 -2.85
C ASP A 339 10.91 8.52 -1.87
N ALA A 340 10.25 9.65 -2.08
CA ALA A 340 9.13 10.08 -1.26
C ALA A 340 7.98 9.05 -1.29
N SER A 341 7.67 8.47 -2.46
CA SER A 341 6.62 7.45 -2.59
C SER A 341 6.95 6.16 -1.82
N ILE A 342 8.22 5.72 -1.83
CA ILE A 342 8.66 4.57 -1.04
C ILE A 342 8.51 4.87 0.47
N LEU A 343 8.98 6.02 0.90
CA LEU A 343 8.98 6.39 2.33
C LEU A 343 7.57 6.56 2.90
N VAL A 344 6.59 6.98 2.10
CA VAL A 344 5.20 7.11 2.56
C VAL A 344 4.34 5.88 2.29
N SER A 345 4.90 4.80 1.72
CA SER A 345 4.14 3.58 1.41
C SER A 345 3.52 2.93 2.64
N GLU A 346 4.18 3.04 3.80
CA GLU A 346 3.69 2.62 5.10
C GLU A 346 3.96 3.69 6.16
N LYS A 347 2.97 3.89 7.04
CA LYS A 347 3.08 4.90 8.11
C LYS A 347 4.33 4.70 8.99
N ALA A 348 4.60 3.46 9.37
CA ALA A 348 5.75 3.14 10.23
C ALA A 348 7.09 3.45 9.56
N ILE A 349 7.21 3.23 8.23
CA ILE A 349 8.40 3.61 7.45
C ILE A 349 8.56 5.14 7.44
N ALA A 350 7.47 5.87 7.19
CA ALA A 350 7.48 7.32 7.17
C ALA A 350 7.87 7.89 8.53
N ASP A 351 7.27 7.39 9.61
CA ASP A 351 7.55 7.84 10.98
C ASP A 351 9.01 7.53 11.40
N TYR A 352 9.55 6.39 10.97
CA TYR A 352 10.95 6.03 11.17
C TYR A 352 11.87 7.00 10.42
N PHE A 353 11.61 7.21 9.14
CA PHE A 353 12.39 8.12 8.30
C PHE A 353 12.42 9.54 8.86
N GLU A 354 11.28 10.07 9.27
CA GLU A 354 11.20 11.43 9.80
C GLU A 354 12.05 11.62 11.06
N LYS A 355 12.12 10.60 11.92
CA LYS A 355 13.03 10.60 13.09
C LYS A 355 14.50 10.59 12.64
N VAL A 356 14.85 9.76 11.67
CA VAL A 356 16.23 9.73 11.13
C VAL A 356 16.59 11.08 10.49
N ALA A 357 15.68 11.67 9.71
CA ALA A 357 15.93 12.91 8.96
C ALA A 357 15.90 14.18 9.84
N SER A 358 15.40 14.08 11.09
CA SER A 358 15.24 15.24 11.98
C SER A 358 16.58 15.95 12.23
N GLY A 359 16.72 17.20 11.77
CA GLY A 359 17.94 18.01 11.88
C GLY A 359 19.09 17.55 10.99
N ARG A 360 18.84 16.67 10.02
CA ARG A 360 19.84 16.05 9.14
C ARG A 360 19.56 16.32 7.67
N ASP A 361 20.50 15.91 6.80
CA ASP A 361 20.29 15.91 5.34
C ASP A 361 19.23 14.88 4.96
N GLY A 362 18.10 15.35 4.46
CA GLY A 362 16.95 14.52 4.12
C GLY A 362 17.25 13.51 3.01
N LYS A 363 18.08 13.88 2.02
CA LYS A 363 18.44 12.98 0.91
C LYS A 363 19.36 11.86 1.38
N LEU A 364 20.33 12.19 2.21
CA LEU A 364 21.23 11.18 2.78
C LEU A 364 20.46 10.24 3.69
N ALA A 365 19.58 10.77 4.57
CA ALA A 365 18.73 9.97 5.42
C ALA A 365 17.79 9.04 4.60
N ALA A 366 17.15 9.57 3.54
CA ALA A 366 16.29 8.80 2.64
C ALA A 366 17.05 7.64 1.97
N ASN A 367 18.25 7.93 1.45
CA ASN A 367 19.11 6.91 0.83
C ASN A 367 19.42 5.75 1.80
N TRP A 368 19.77 6.06 3.05
CA TRP A 368 20.09 5.06 4.07
C TRP A 368 18.87 4.25 4.51
N VAL A 369 17.70 4.91 4.66
CA VAL A 369 16.47 4.20 4.99
C VAL A 369 16.05 3.29 3.84
N ILE A 370 15.99 3.80 2.60
CA ILE A 370 15.47 3.06 1.44
C ILE A 370 16.40 1.91 1.04
N ASN A 371 17.69 2.17 0.89
CA ASN A 371 18.60 1.20 0.29
C ASN A 371 19.25 0.25 1.32
N ASP A 372 19.65 0.77 2.47
CA ASP A 372 20.37 -0.02 3.44
C ASP A 372 19.45 -0.65 4.48
N LEU A 373 18.58 0.14 5.15
CA LEU A 373 17.67 -0.38 6.17
C LEU A 373 16.58 -1.29 5.58
N LEU A 374 15.77 -0.78 4.62
CA LEU A 374 14.71 -1.59 4.00
C LEU A 374 15.29 -2.77 3.23
N GLY A 375 16.48 -2.62 2.64
CA GLY A 375 17.22 -3.71 2.03
C GLY A 375 17.59 -4.82 3.02
N ALA A 376 18.01 -4.48 4.23
CA ALA A 376 18.35 -5.43 5.29
C ALA A 376 17.08 -6.10 5.86
N LEU A 377 15.99 -5.34 6.05
CA LEU A 377 14.69 -5.86 6.48
C LEU A 377 14.16 -6.91 5.49
N ASN A 378 14.17 -6.58 4.19
CA ASN A 378 13.74 -7.50 3.13
C ASN A 378 14.55 -8.81 3.11
N LYS A 379 15.88 -8.73 3.27
CA LYS A 379 16.74 -9.92 3.32
C LYS A 379 16.46 -10.81 4.53
N SER A 380 16.03 -10.22 5.64
CA SER A 380 15.73 -10.94 6.89
C SER A 380 14.26 -11.26 7.07
N ALA A 381 13.41 -10.95 6.08
CA ALA A 381 11.96 -11.12 6.13
C ALA A 381 11.32 -10.47 7.39
N LYS A 382 11.82 -9.27 7.76
CA LYS A 382 11.36 -8.48 8.90
C LYS A 382 10.58 -7.25 8.45
N THR A 383 9.65 -6.81 9.28
CA THR A 383 8.96 -5.52 9.13
C THR A 383 9.79 -4.38 9.74
N ILE A 384 9.38 -3.13 9.50
CA ILE A 384 10.08 -1.96 10.05
C ILE A 384 9.95 -1.91 11.58
N GLU A 385 8.87 -2.42 12.15
CA GLU A 385 8.66 -2.52 13.60
C GLU A 385 9.60 -3.53 14.27
N GLU A 386 10.09 -4.51 13.50
CA GLU A 386 11.01 -5.55 13.98
C GLU A 386 12.50 -5.19 13.74
N THR A 387 12.76 -3.96 13.28
CA THR A 387 14.13 -3.54 13.02
C THR A 387 14.98 -3.55 14.30
N PRO A 388 16.17 -4.14 14.28
CA PRO A 388 17.09 -4.07 15.42
C PRO A 388 17.82 -2.72 15.52
N VAL A 389 17.73 -1.86 14.48
CA VAL A 389 18.40 -0.55 14.43
C VAL A 389 17.38 0.54 14.68
N SER A 390 17.54 1.30 15.75
CA SER A 390 16.66 2.42 16.06
C SER A 390 16.88 3.61 15.12
N PRO A 391 15.90 4.52 14.97
CA PRO A 391 16.07 5.75 14.20
C PRO A 391 17.26 6.61 14.68
N ASP A 392 17.53 6.63 15.99
CA ASP A 392 18.63 7.39 16.58
C ASP A 392 19.99 6.79 16.19
N GLN A 393 20.11 5.45 16.19
CA GLN A 393 21.32 4.77 15.75
C GLN A 393 21.59 5.02 14.26
N LEU A 394 20.56 4.88 13.40
CA LEU A 394 20.74 5.16 11.98
C LEU A 394 21.05 6.64 11.74
N GLY A 395 20.40 7.54 12.49
CA GLY A 395 20.70 8.97 12.49
C GLY A 395 22.15 9.27 12.85
N ALA A 396 22.69 8.60 13.86
CA ALA A 396 24.11 8.75 14.24
C ALA A 396 25.06 8.28 13.12
N VAL A 397 24.73 7.21 12.39
CA VAL A 397 25.49 6.79 11.20
C VAL A 397 25.49 7.88 10.13
N VAL A 398 24.32 8.47 9.85
CA VAL A 398 24.16 9.60 8.90
C VAL A 398 24.99 10.81 9.34
N ASP A 399 24.98 11.14 10.62
CA ASP A 399 25.79 12.24 11.18
C ASP A 399 27.29 12.01 10.99
N LEU A 400 27.80 10.81 11.31
CA LEU A 400 29.20 10.44 11.14
C LEU A 400 29.68 10.54 9.67
N ILE A 401 28.78 10.22 8.71
CA ILE A 401 29.07 10.39 7.28
C ILE A 401 29.16 11.88 6.93
N ARG A 402 28.18 12.67 7.36
CA ARG A 402 28.11 14.11 7.08
C ARG A 402 29.31 14.87 7.66
N GLU A 403 29.74 14.49 8.85
CA GLU A 403 30.91 15.05 9.53
C GLU A 403 32.24 14.62 8.91
N GLY A 404 32.22 13.68 7.96
CA GLY A 404 33.43 13.13 7.37
C GLY A 404 34.24 12.23 8.33
N THR A 405 33.64 11.83 9.45
CA THR A 405 34.26 10.94 10.41
C THR A 405 34.47 9.54 9.84
N ILE A 406 33.51 9.07 9.02
CA ILE A 406 33.57 7.79 8.33
C ILE A 406 33.25 7.95 6.85
N SER A 407 33.78 7.07 5.99
CA SER A 407 33.42 6.98 4.58
C SER A 407 32.13 6.16 4.38
N GLY A 408 31.48 6.30 3.22
CA GLY A 408 30.29 5.52 2.90
C GLY A 408 30.50 4.00 2.98
N LYS A 409 31.72 3.51 2.69
CA LYS A 409 32.06 2.09 2.86
C LYS A 409 32.11 1.71 4.35
N ILE A 410 32.80 2.50 5.16
CA ILE A 410 32.88 2.27 6.60
C ILE A 410 31.49 2.34 7.24
N ALA A 411 30.64 3.24 6.77
CA ALA A 411 29.27 3.36 7.25
C ALA A 411 28.43 2.08 7.01
N LYS A 412 28.64 1.38 5.89
CA LYS A 412 27.98 0.09 5.64
C LYS A 412 28.47 -0.99 6.60
N ASP A 413 29.79 -1.06 6.81
CA ASP A 413 30.38 -1.99 7.78
C ASP A 413 29.87 -1.67 9.21
N LEU A 414 29.77 -0.38 9.58
CA LEU A 414 29.20 0.07 10.85
C LEU A 414 27.72 -0.30 10.99
N PHE A 415 26.93 -0.10 9.94
CA PHE A 415 25.52 -0.47 9.93
C PHE A 415 25.34 -1.98 10.16
N GLU A 416 26.14 -2.83 9.51
CA GLU A 416 26.12 -4.27 9.74
C GLU A 416 26.45 -4.66 11.17
N ILE A 417 27.41 -3.96 11.80
CA ILE A 417 27.74 -4.17 13.21
C ILE A 417 26.57 -3.80 14.10
N VAL A 418 25.99 -2.61 13.90
CA VAL A 418 24.82 -2.15 14.69
C VAL A 418 23.62 -3.07 14.47
N TRP A 419 23.42 -3.56 13.25
CA TRP A 419 22.34 -4.51 12.92
C TRP A 419 22.47 -5.84 13.68
N ASN A 420 23.68 -6.37 13.78
CA ASN A 420 23.93 -7.71 14.36
C ASN A 420 24.21 -7.69 15.86
N GLU A 421 24.87 -6.65 16.35
CA GLU A 421 25.41 -6.59 17.71
C GLU A 421 24.75 -5.49 18.56
N GLY A 422 24.05 -4.53 17.90
CA GLY A 422 23.55 -3.33 18.58
C GLY A 422 24.66 -2.35 18.94
N GLY A 423 24.39 -1.50 19.92
CA GLY A 423 25.35 -0.53 20.46
C GLY A 423 25.24 0.87 19.86
N ASP A 424 26.01 1.81 20.45
CA ASP A 424 26.09 3.18 19.95
C ASP A 424 27.07 3.28 18.78
N PRO A 425 26.63 3.81 17.61
CA PRO A 425 27.51 3.91 16.44
C PRO A 425 28.78 4.72 16.68
N LYS A 426 28.73 5.78 17.49
CA LYS A 426 29.89 6.62 17.77
C LYS A 426 30.93 5.86 18.65
N GLU A 427 30.44 5.16 19.67
CA GLU A 427 31.31 4.31 20.53
C GLU A 427 31.95 3.16 19.72
N ILE A 428 31.21 2.53 18.82
CA ILE A 428 31.71 1.46 17.95
C ILE A 428 32.83 1.99 17.05
N VAL A 429 32.65 3.18 16.43
CA VAL A 429 33.68 3.82 15.58
C VAL A 429 34.96 4.08 16.36
N GLU A 430 34.84 4.59 17.59
CA GLU A 430 36.01 4.83 18.46
C GLU A 430 36.70 3.51 18.86
N ALA A 431 35.93 2.56 19.40
CA ALA A 431 36.44 1.32 19.94
C ALA A 431 37.11 0.44 18.87
N ARG A 432 36.60 0.44 17.64
CA ARG A 432 37.11 -0.37 16.53
C ARG A 432 38.02 0.40 15.58
N GLY A 433 38.36 1.66 15.88
CA GLY A 433 39.25 2.49 15.08
C GLY A 433 38.76 2.64 13.63
N MET A 434 37.45 2.86 13.47
CA MET A 434 36.80 2.95 12.15
C MET A 434 36.84 4.37 11.57
N LYS A 435 37.48 5.33 12.24
CA LYS A 435 37.59 6.70 11.75
C LYS A 435 38.32 6.74 10.41
N GLN A 436 37.85 7.62 9.54
CA GLN A 436 38.48 7.89 8.26
C GLN A 436 39.87 8.56 8.48
N VAL A 437 40.83 8.13 7.71
CA VAL A 437 42.16 8.79 7.71
C VAL A 437 42.06 10.03 6.85
N THR A 438 42.13 11.20 7.48
CA THR A 438 42.11 12.52 6.84
C THR A 438 43.50 13.18 6.83
N ASP A 439 44.48 12.54 7.45
CA ASP A 439 45.88 13.03 7.41
C ASP A 439 46.40 13.01 5.97
N THR A 440 46.55 14.19 5.42
CA THR A 440 47.03 14.42 4.05
C THR A 440 48.39 13.84 3.81
N GLY A 441 49.31 13.83 4.84
CA GLY A 441 50.62 13.26 4.72
C GLY A 441 50.59 11.72 4.59
N ALA A 442 49.73 11.05 5.35
CA ALA A 442 49.56 9.60 5.26
C ALA A 442 48.93 9.18 3.92
N ILE A 443 47.95 9.97 3.45
CA ILE A 443 47.32 9.73 2.14
C ILE A 443 48.30 9.99 1.00
N GLU A 444 49.08 11.09 1.06
CA GLU A 444 50.08 11.43 0.07
C GLU A 444 51.12 10.33 -0.06
N LYS A 445 51.64 9.80 1.05
CA LYS A 445 52.58 8.68 1.06
C LYS A 445 52.00 7.45 0.38
N ALA A 446 50.74 7.10 0.67
CA ALA A 446 50.06 5.96 0.02
C ALA A 446 49.86 6.18 -1.50
N VAL A 447 49.55 7.41 -1.91
CA VAL A 447 49.47 7.77 -3.33
C VAL A 447 50.83 7.63 -4.02
N ASP A 448 51.90 8.16 -3.42
CA ASP A 448 53.24 8.08 -3.96
C ASP A 448 53.74 6.62 -4.08
N GLU A 449 53.46 5.78 -3.08
CA GLU A 449 53.78 4.35 -3.12
C GLU A 449 53.04 3.62 -4.26
N VAL A 450 51.74 3.90 -4.46
CA VAL A 450 50.96 3.27 -5.53
C VAL A 450 51.42 3.75 -6.91
N ILE A 451 51.72 5.04 -7.08
CA ILE A 451 52.26 5.59 -8.33
C ILE A 451 53.61 5.00 -8.65
N ALA A 452 54.55 4.93 -7.67
CA ALA A 452 55.87 4.36 -7.84
C ALA A 452 55.86 2.88 -8.19
N ALA A 453 54.90 2.13 -7.63
CA ALA A 453 54.75 0.70 -7.91
C ALA A 453 54.15 0.39 -9.29
N ASN A 454 53.61 1.39 -10.02
CA ASN A 454 52.88 1.20 -11.29
C ASN A 454 53.30 2.19 -12.39
N PRO A 455 54.60 2.28 -12.75
CA PRO A 455 55.06 3.28 -13.72
C PRO A 455 54.42 3.15 -15.10
N ASP A 456 54.12 1.94 -15.57
CA ASP A 456 53.48 1.68 -16.86
C ASP A 456 52.07 2.25 -16.92
N LYS A 457 51.36 2.26 -15.80
CA LYS A 457 50.01 2.81 -15.68
C LYS A 457 49.99 4.33 -15.63
N VAL A 458 51.06 4.97 -15.14
CA VAL A 458 51.18 6.43 -15.11
C VAL A 458 51.12 7.02 -16.51
N GLY A 459 51.88 6.43 -17.46
CA GLY A 459 51.84 6.84 -18.86
C GLY A 459 50.44 6.70 -19.47
N GLN A 460 49.77 5.61 -19.16
CA GLN A 460 48.37 5.39 -19.64
C GLN A 460 47.39 6.37 -19.02
N ALA A 461 47.50 6.71 -17.74
CA ALA A 461 46.63 7.66 -17.07
C ALA A 461 46.82 9.10 -17.60
N ARG A 462 48.03 9.49 -17.94
CA ARG A 462 48.30 10.78 -18.60
C ARG A 462 47.73 10.86 -20.00
N ALA A 463 47.72 9.75 -20.75
CA ALA A 463 47.12 9.67 -22.07
C ALA A 463 45.55 9.59 -22.00
N LYS A 464 45.01 9.01 -20.93
CA LYS A 464 43.59 8.82 -20.71
C LYS A 464 43.21 9.16 -19.26
N PRO A 465 42.78 10.42 -18.96
CA PRO A 465 42.51 10.92 -17.59
C PRO A 465 41.49 10.10 -16.79
N THR A 466 40.58 9.40 -17.47
CA THR A 466 39.61 8.50 -16.81
C THR A 466 40.28 7.33 -16.04
N MET A 467 41.54 7.01 -16.36
CA MET A 467 42.31 6.00 -15.64
C MET A 467 42.84 6.44 -14.25
N ALA A 468 42.69 7.73 -13.89
CA ALA A 468 42.95 8.19 -12.52
C ALA A 468 42.12 7.39 -11.49
N GLY A 469 40.87 7.01 -11.83
CA GLY A 469 40.04 6.19 -10.98
C GLY A 469 40.63 4.82 -10.60
N TRP A 470 41.47 4.26 -11.47
CA TRP A 470 42.17 3.02 -11.15
C TRP A 470 43.22 3.23 -10.01
N PHE A 471 43.95 4.33 -10.05
CA PHE A 471 44.91 4.68 -8.98
C PHE A 471 44.20 4.96 -7.67
N VAL A 472 43.07 5.70 -7.71
CA VAL A 472 42.19 5.92 -6.55
C VAL A 472 41.77 4.58 -5.94
N GLY A 473 41.35 3.63 -6.75
CA GLY A 473 40.99 2.28 -6.29
C GLY A 473 42.12 1.53 -5.61
N GLN A 474 43.36 1.64 -6.14
CA GLN A 474 44.53 0.99 -5.53
C GLN A 474 44.94 1.63 -4.20
N VAL A 475 44.91 2.97 -4.12
CA VAL A 475 45.19 3.70 -2.87
C VAL A 475 44.13 3.38 -1.81
N MET A 476 42.85 3.34 -2.19
CA MET A 476 41.75 2.93 -1.29
C MET A 476 41.98 1.50 -0.78
N LYS A 477 42.44 0.58 -1.64
CA LYS A 477 42.76 -0.80 -1.24
C LYS A 477 43.93 -0.84 -0.29
N ALA A 478 45.00 -0.10 -0.58
CA ALA A 478 46.21 -0.03 0.25
C ALA A 478 45.96 0.56 1.64
N THR A 479 45.03 1.52 1.74
CA THR A 479 44.60 2.15 3.00
C THR A 479 43.46 1.40 3.70
N GLY A 480 43.07 0.20 3.24
CA GLY A 480 41.99 -0.59 3.82
C GLY A 480 40.62 0.08 3.70
N GLY A 481 40.46 1.04 2.76
CA GLY A 481 39.22 1.81 2.59
C GLY A 481 39.04 2.96 3.58
N LYS A 482 40.06 3.25 4.40
CA LYS A 482 40.00 4.29 5.44
C LYS A 482 40.40 5.67 4.96
N ALA A 483 41.12 5.81 3.81
CA ALA A 483 41.45 7.13 3.26
C ALA A 483 40.22 7.87 2.75
N ASN A 484 40.23 9.21 2.82
CA ASN A 484 39.18 10.03 2.23
C ASN A 484 39.19 9.93 0.70
N PRO A 485 38.14 9.41 0.03
CA PRO A 485 38.17 9.18 -1.42
C PRO A 485 38.36 10.47 -2.24
N GLN A 486 37.81 11.59 -1.78
CA GLN A 486 37.97 12.87 -2.46
C GLN A 486 39.43 13.38 -2.36
N ALA A 487 40.00 13.34 -1.16
CA ALA A 487 41.40 13.72 -0.94
C ALA A 487 42.35 12.83 -1.76
N VAL A 488 42.11 11.51 -1.80
CA VAL A 488 42.85 10.57 -2.65
C VAL A 488 42.73 10.94 -4.12
N ASN A 489 41.51 11.23 -4.61
CA ASN A 489 41.28 11.58 -6.02
C ASN A 489 42.03 12.86 -6.40
N ASP A 490 41.95 13.89 -5.55
CA ASP A 490 42.58 15.19 -5.79
C ASP A 490 44.13 15.05 -5.78
N LEU A 491 44.71 14.32 -4.80
CA LEU A 491 46.14 14.03 -4.76
C LEU A 491 46.60 13.17 -5.95
N VAL A 492 45.83 12.16 -6.35
CA VAL A 492 46.14 11.32 -7.51
C VAL A 492 46.19 12.18 -8.78
N LYS A 493 45.17 13.06 -9.00
CA LYS A 493 45.14 13.96 -10.16
C LYS A 493 46.35 14.91 -10.16
N THR A 494 46.60 15.56 -9.04
CA THR A 494 47.75 16.46 -8.89
C THR A 494 49.07 15.74 -9.17
N LYS A 495 49.32 14.57 -8.56
CA LYS A 495 50.58 13.80 -8.72
C LYS A 495 50.75 13.23 -10.14
N LEU A 496 49.64 12.93 -10.84
CA LEU A 496 49.69 12.46 -12.24
C LEU A 496 49.74 13.61 -13.25
N GLY A 497 49.50 14.88 -12.82
CA GLY A 497 49.47 16.05 -13.71
C GLY A 497 48.25 16.05 -14.60
N LEU A 498 47.07 15.73 -14.07
CA LEU A 498 45.79 15.61 -14.76
C LEU A 498 44.84 16.76 -14.36
N GLU A 499 45.28 18.02 -14.42
CA GLU A 499 44.42 19.19 -14.20
C GLU A 499 43.41 19.40 -15.32
#